data_36661e90bf4b4591766dd7e789cb629f
#
_entry.id   36661e90bf4b4591766dd7e789cb629f
#
_cell.length_a   1.000
_cell.length_b   1.000
_cell.length_c   1.000
_cell.angle_alpha   90.00
_cell.angle_beta   90.00
_cell.angle_gamma   90.00
#
_symmetry.space_group_name_H-M   'P 1'
#
loop_
_entity.id
_entity.type
_entity.pdbx_description
1 polymer ?
#
loop_
_entity_poly.entity_id
_entity_poly.type
_entity_poly.pdbx_seq_one_letter_code
_entity_poly.pdbx_strand_id
1 'polypeptide(L)'
;EYNVIITSVYDGDTVTGDVDLGFGIWIRKQKFRLIGIDTPEIRTKDASEKVRGYAARDRVRELILGKTVRIRSFGKGKYGRWLVDIYIDENATRSVNQMLILEGHAEHYLI
;
A
#
# COMPACT_ATOMS: atom_id res chain seq x y z
N GLU A 1 -2.40 2.57 15.58
CA GLU A 1 -2.81 2.98 14.22
C GLU A 1 -2.48 4.45 13.97
N TYR A 2 -2.26 4.82 12.72
CA TYR A 2 -1.82 6.16 12.36
C TYR A 2 -2.58 6.64 11.14
N ASN A 3 -2.78 7.96 11.05
CA ASN A 3 -3.24 8.60 9.83
C ASN A 3 -2.04 8.91 8.94
N VAL A 4 -2.17 8.62 7.66
CA VAL A 4 -1.09 8.80 6.68
C VAL A 4 -1.66 9.44 5.42
N ILE A 5 -0.97 10.45 4.91
CA ILE A 5 -1.26 11.00 3.59
C ILE A 5 -0.40 10.25 2.57
N ILE A 6 -1.04 9.57 1.64
CA ILE A 6 -0.32 8.81 0.61
C ILE A 6 0.12 9.78 -0.49
N THR A 7 1.43 9.90 -0.66
CA THR A 7 2.03 10.87 -1.61
C THR A 7 2.49 10.23 -2.91
N SER A 8 2.73 8.91 -2.90
CA SER A 8 3.19 8.20 -4.10
C SER A 8 2.81 6.73 -4.02
N VAL A 9 2.51 6.15 -5.18
CA VAL A 9 2.26 4.72 -5.33
C VAL A 9 3.24 4.20 -6.37
N TYR A 10 4.21 3.39 -5.92
CA TYR A 10 5.24 2.83 -6.81
C TYR A 10 4.67 1.66 -7.62
N ASP A 11 4.06 0.70 -6.94
CA ASP A 11 3.35 -0.42 -7.54
C ASP A 11 2.18 -0.82 -6.62
N GLY A 12 1.51 -1.95 -6.92
CA GLY A 12 0.32 -2.35 -6.19
C GLY A 12 0.53 -2.68 -4.71
N ASP A 13 1.76 -2.93 -4.29
CA ASP A 13 2.06 -3.31 -2.90
C ASP A 13 3.08 -2.42 -2.20
N THR A 14 3.54 -1.35 -2.86
CA THR A 14 4.54 -0.42 -2.30
C THR A 14 4.10 1.02 -2.50
N VAL A 15 3.97 1.75 -1.40
CA VAL A 15 3.52 3.15 -1.41
C VAL A 15 4.41 3.98 -0.50
N THR A 16 4.35 5.30 -0.69
CA THR A 16 5.06 6.27 0.15
C THR A 16 4.05 7.25 0.73
N GLY A 17 4.26 7.66 1.97
CA GLY A 17 3.37 8.62 2.60
C GLY A 17 3.98 9.34 3.78
N ASP A 18 3.24 10.34 4.25
CA ASP A 18 3.60 11.15 5.40
C ASP A 18 2.74 10.75 6.59
N VAL A 19 3.37 10.39 7.69
CA VAL A 19 2.71 9.90 8.90
C VAL A 19 2.46 11.05 9.86
N ASP A 20 1.21 11.18 10.29
CA ASP A 20 0.80 12.14 11.32
C ASP A 20 0.99 11.51 12.70
N LEU A 21 1.89 12.06 13.51
CA LEU A 21 2.15 11.60 14.87
C LEU A 21 1.38 12.39 15.93
N GLY A 22 0.56 13.34 15.50
CA GLY A 22 -0.12 14.25 16.42
C GLY A 22 0.76 15.40 16.85
N PHE A 23 0.17 16.40 17.51
CA PHE A 23 0.86 17.63 17.96
C PHE A 23 1.56 18.41 16.84
N GLY A 24 1.10 18.24 15.59
CA GLY A 24 1.75 18.88 14.44
C GLY A 24 3.06 18.23 14.04
N ILE A 25 3.37 17.04 14.55
CA ILE A 25 4.59 16.30 14.23
C ILE A 25 4.30 15.31 13.12
N TRP A 26 5.11 15.38 12.07
CA TRP A 26 5.00 14.49 10.91
C TRP A 26 6.32 13.79 10.63
N ILE A 27 6.23 12.52 10.23
CA ILE A 27 7.37 11.82 9.62
C ILE A 27 7.09 11.74 8.13
N ARG A 28 7.92 12.41 7.32
CA ARG A 28 7.73 12.51 5.88
C ARG A 28 8.37 11.34 5.13
N LYS A 29 7.82 11.05 3.94
CA LYS A 29 8.42 10.14 2.95
C LYS A 29 8.72 8.75 3.51
N GLN A 30 7.81 8.21 4.29
CA GLN A 30 7.95 6.85 4.79
C GLN A 30 7.49 5.84 3.73
N LYS A 31 8.21 4.75 3.61
CA LYS A 31 7.90 3.69 2.64
C LYS A 31 7.12 2.58 3.33
N PHE A 32 6.05 2.15 2.67
CA PHE A 32 5.15 1.12 3.17
C PHE A 32 5.05 -0.03 2.18
N ARG A 33 5.07 -1.24 2.71
CA ARG A 33 4.79 -2.47 1.98
C ARG A 33 3.48 -3.05 2.52
N LEU A 34 2.50 -3.25 1.64
CA LEU A 34 1.24 -3.86 2.06
C LEU A 34 1.49 -5.31 2.47
N ILE A 35 1.20 -5.63 3.73
CA ILE A 35 1.49 -6.94 4.29
C ILE A 35 0.49 -8.00 3.78
N GLY A 36 0.97 -9.22 3.65
CA GLY A 36 0.13 -10.38 3.36
C GLY A 36 -0.25 -10.55 1.90
N ILE A 37 0.20 -9.66 1.03
CA ILE A 37 -0.11 -9.73 -0.41
C ILE A 37 1.13 -9.56 -1.26
N ASP A 38 1.01 -10.01 -2.51
CA ASP A 38 1.99 -9.77 -3.55
C ASP A 38 1.26 -9.39 -4.83
N THR A 39 1.70 -8.34 -5.50
CA THR A 39 1.13 -7.89 -6.77
C THR A 39 2.08 -8.22 -7.92
N PRO A 40 1.57 -8.31 -9.17
CA PRO A 40 2.45 -8.55 -10.31
C PRO A 40 3.51 -7.47 -10.45
N GLU A 41 4.70 -7.88 -10.88
CA GLU A 41 5.84 -6.99 -11.04
C GLU A 41 5.65 -6.05 -12.22
N ILE A 42 5.97 -4.76 -12.02
CA ILE A 42 6.02 -3.78 -13.10
C ILE A 42 7.37 -3.87 -13.83
N ARG A 43 8.45 -4.08 -13.06
CA ARG A 43 9.80 -4.27 -13.63
C ARG A 43 10.02 -5.73 -13.98
N THR A 44 9.43 -6.15 -15.07
CA THR A 44 9.57 -7.52 -15.57
C THR A 44 9.69 -7.48 -17.09
N LYS A 45 10.28 -8.51 -17.66
CA LYS A 45 10.34 -8.70 -19.11
C LYS A 45 9.08 -9.37 -19.66
N ASP A 46 8.26 -9.93 -18.79
CA ASP A 46 6.99 -10.54 -19.15
C ASP A 46 5.95 -9.43 -19.37
N ALA A 47 5.56 -9.21 -20.62
CA ALA A 47 4.61 -8.15 -20.99
C ALA A 47 3.24 -8.35 -20.35
N SER A 48 2.79 -9.60 -20.21
CA SER A 48 1.51 -9.92 -19.57
C SER A 48 1.51 -9.56 -18.09
N GLU A 49 2.56 -9.95 -17.38
CA GLU A 49 2.74 -9.61 -15.97
C GLU A 49 2.83 -8.10 -15.76
N LYS A 50 3.55 -7.41 -16.64
CA LYS A 50 3.72 -5.96 -16.58
C LYS A 50 2.39 -5.24 -16.69
N VAL A 51 1.52 -5.66 -17.59
CA VAL A 51 0.17 -5.09 -17.74
C VAL A 51 -0.64 -5.27 -16.46
N ARG A 52 -0.59 -6.46 -15.87
CA ARG A 52 -1.28 -6.74 -14.61
C ARG A 52 -0.69 -5.95 -13.44
N GLY A 53 0.62 -5.73 -13.43
CA GLY A 53 1.29 -4.89 -12.45
C GLY A 53 0.83 -3.44 -12.52
N TYR A 54 0.74 -2.87 -13.70
CA TYR A 54 0.21 -1.52 -13.89
C TYR A 54 -1.26 -1.42 -13.50
N ALA A 55 -2.07 -2.43 -13.79
CA ALA A 55 -3.48 -2.44 -13.40
C ALA A 55 -3.63 -2.41 -11.87
N ALA A 56 -2.84 -3.20 -11.15
CA ALA A 56 -2.83 -3.21 -9.69
C ALA A 56 -2.38 -1.84 -9.13
N ARG A 57 -1.30 -1.28 -9.67
CA ARG A 57 -0.82 0.06 -9.29
C ARG A 57 -1.89 1.11 -9.48
N ASP A 58 -2.52 1.12 -10.62
CA ASP A 58 -3.53 2.14 -10.96
C ASP A 58 -4.75 2.01 -10.06
N ARG A 59 -5.13 0.79 -9.68
CA ARG A 59 -6.21 0.57 -8.72
C ARG A 59 -5.86 1.14 -7.35
N VAL A 60 -4.64 0.92 -6.88
CA VAL A 60 -4.18 1.49 -5.60
C VAL A 60 -4.16 3.01 -5.66
N ARG A 61 -3.67 3.59 -6.76
CA ARG A 61 -3.69 5.04 -6.97
C ARG A 61 -5.12 5.59 -6.88
N GLU A 62 -6.06 4.93 -7.53
CA GLU A 62 -7.46 5.33 -7.50
C GLU A 62 -8.02 5.32 -6.07
N LEU A 63 -7.64 4.32 -5.29
CA LEU A 63 -8.16 4.14 -3.94
C LEU A 63 -7.56 5.12 -2.92
N ILE A 64 -6.26 5.39 -2.99
CA ILE A 64 -5.55 6.04 -1.88
C ILE A 64 -4.60 7.19 -2.25
N LEU A 65 -4.21 7.36 -3.50
CA LEU A 65 -3.24 8.41 -3.85
C LEU A 65 -3.78 9.80 -3.51
N GLY A 66 -2.98 10.57 -2.78
CA GLY A 66 -3.33 11.93 -2.36
C GLY A 66 -4.35 11.99 -1.22
N LYS A 67 -4.75 10.86 -0.69
CA LYS A 67 -5.77 10.79 0.36
C LYS A 67 -5.14 10.52 1.71
N THR A 68 -5.86 10.92 2.77
CA THR A 68 -5.53 10.52 4.14
C THR A 68 -6.16 9.17 4.41
N VAL A 69 -5.32 8.20 4.75
CA VAL A 69 -5.76 6.83 5.05
C VAL A 69 -5.35 6.47 6.47
N ARG A 70 -5.95 5.41 7.00
CA ARG A 70 -5.58 4.84 8.30
C ARG A 70 -4.71 3.62 8.04
N ILE A 71 -3.57 3.55 8.71
CA ILE A 71 -2.70 2.38 8.62
C ILE A 71 -2.58 1.68 9.96
N ARG A 72 -2.39 0.37 9.88
CA ARG A 72 -1.99 -0.47 11.00
C ARG A 72 -0.61 -1.02 10.69
N SER A 73 0.38 -0.71 11.54
CA SER A 73 1.77 -1.11 11.33
C SER A 73 2.09 -2.43 12.03
N PHE A 74 2.87 -3.27 11.35
CA PHE A 74 3.38 -4.53 11.87
C PHE A 74 4.91 -4.53 12.01
N GLY A 75 5.52 -3.35 11.96
CA GLY A 75 6.96 -3.19 12.07
C GLY A 75 7.66 -3.04 10.73
N LYS A 76 8.98 -2.92 10.75
CA LYS A 76 9.80 -2.75 9.55
C LYS A 76 10.24 -4.08 8.97
N GLY A 77 10.13 -4.23 7.65
CA GLY A 77 10.66 -5.38 6.92
C GLY A 77 12.15 -5.22 6.60
N LYS A 78 12.70 -6.22 5.91
CA LYS A 78 14.14 -6.32 5.58
C LYS A 78 14.68 -5.12 4.81
N TYR A 79 13.85 -4.53 3.97
CA TYR A 79 14.27 -3.48 3.03
C TYR A 79 13.91 -2.08 3.51
N GLY A 80 13.68 -1.91 4.80
CA GLY A 80 13.40 -0.62 5.41
C GLY A 80 12.01 -0.07 5.14
N ARG A 81 11.08 -0.91 4.67
CA ARG A 81 9.69 -0.55 4.47
C ARG A 81 8.86 -1.01 5.66
N TRP A 82 7.92 -0.16 6.10
CA TRP A 82 6.97 -0.55 7.13
C TRP A 82 5.94 -1.52 6.54
N LEU A 83 5.73 -2.64 7.22
CA LEU A 83 4.72 -3.62 6.83
C LEU A 83 3.37 -3.18 7.39
N VAL A 84 2.37 -2.98 6.53
CA VAL A 84 1.13 -2.34 6.94
C VAL A 84 -0.12 -2.97 6.32
N ASP A 85 -1.25 -2.86 7.05
CA ASP A 85 -2.58 -2.86 6.46
C ASP A 85 -3.00 -1.41 6.24
N ILE A 86 -3.65 -1.14 5.12
CA ILE A 86 -4.17 0.20 4.79
C ILE A 86 -5.69 0.15 4.75
N TYR A 87 -6.33 1.10 5.43
CA TYR A 87 -7.78 1.28 5.41
C TYR A 87 -8.10 2.65 4.84
N ILE A 88 -9.09 2.70 3.93
CA ILE A 88 -9.44 3.93 3.21
C ILE A 88 -9.87 5.03 4.17
N ASP A 89 -10.62 4.69 5.21
CA ASP A 89 -11.10 5.63 6.23
C ASP A 89 -11.30 4.93 7.57
N GLU A 90 -11.79 5.71 8.56
CA GLU A 90 -12.01 5.21 9.93
C GLU A 90 -13.10 4.15 10.01
N ASN A 91 -14.02 4.13 9.07
CA ASN A 91 -15.17 3.21 9.07
C ASN A 91 -14.92 1.96 8.24
N ALA A 92 -13.84 1.92 7.47
CA ALA A 92 -13.53 0.77 6.63
C ALA A 92 -13.21 -0.45 7.50
N THR A 93 -13.90 -1.55 7.23
CA THR A 93 -13.67 -2.83 7.92
C THR A 93 -12.75 -3.73 7.11
N ARG A 94 -12.66 -3.48 5.81
CA ARG A 94 -11.80 -4.24 4.90
C ARG A 94 -10.61 -3.39 4.49
N SER A 95 -9.41 -3.98 4.58
CA SER A 95 -8.19 -3.28 4.16
C SER A 95 -8.09 -3.21 2.65
N VAL A 96 -7.31 -2.25 2.15
CA VAL A 96 -6.93 -2.18 0.74
C VAL A 96 -6.22 -3.48 0.34
N ASN A 97 -5.39 -4.04 1.24
CA ASN A 97 -4.72 -5.33 1.03
C ASN A 97 -5.73 -6.41 0.64
N GLN A 98 -6.81 -6.53 1.41
CA GLN A 98 -7.88 -7.51 1.14
C GLN A 98 -8.64 -7.18 -0.14
N MET A 99 -8.92 -5.90 -0.39
CA MET A 99 -9.62 -5.48 -1.59
C MET A 99 -8.87 -5.90 -2.86
N LEU A 100 -7.55 -5.75 -2.86
CA LEU A 100 -6.73 -6.13 -4.01
C LEU A 100 -6.79 -7.64 -4.29
N ILE A 101 -6.83 -8.46 -3.24
CA ILE A 101 -7.00 -9.91 -3.41
C ILE A 101 -8.37 -10.24 -3.98
N LEU A 102 -9.42 -9.63 -3.42
CA LEU A 102 -10.80 -9.89 -3.86
C LEU A 102 -11.05 -9.45 -5.29
N GLU A 103 -10.37 -8.38 -5.74
CA GLU A 103 -10.48 -7.86 -7.10
C GLU A 103 -9.55 -8.56 -8.09
N GLY A 104 -8.76 -9.52 -7.64
CA GLY A 104 -7.85 -10.28 -8.49
C GLY A 104 -6.55 -9.56 -8.85
N HIS A 105 -6.22 -8.44 -8.15
CA HIS A 105 -4.98 -7.69 -8.39
C HIS A 105 -3.79 -8.21 -7.59
N ALA A 106 -4.02 -9.00 -6.56
CA ALA A 106 -2.98 -9.50 -5.69
C ALA A 106 -3.24 -10.93 -5.27
N GLU A 107 -2.18 -11.62 -4.89
CA GLU A 107 -2.22 -12.97 -4.32
C GLU A 107 -1.83 -12.91 -2.85
N HIS A 108 -2.25 -13.90 -2.07
CA HIS A 108 -1.80 -14.03 -0.69
C HIS A 108 -0.30 -14.31 -0.66
N TYR A 109 0.40 -13.68 0.26
CA TYR A 109 1.84 -13.83 0.40
C TYR A 109 2.22 -13.90 1.88
N LEU A 110 2.92 -14.99 2.25
CA LEU A 110 3.45 -15.16 3.60
C LEU A 110 4.84 -14.53 3.69
N ILE A 111 4.97 -13.61 4.63
CA ILE A 111 6.24 -12.92 4.87
C ILE A 111 6.92 -13.53 6.09
#